data_d36506f7e66dd1cd1df5cedc10b37cc5
#
_entry.id   d36506f7e66dd1cd1df5cedc10b37cc5
#
_cell.length_a   1.000
_cell.length_b   1.000
_cell.length_c   1.000
_cell.angle_alpha   90.00
_cell.angle_beta   90.00
_cell.angle_gamma   90.00
#
_symmetry.space_group_name_H-M   'P 1'
#
loop_
_entity.id
_entity.type
_entity.pdbx_description
1 polymer ?
#
loop_
_entity_poly.entity_id
_entity_poly.type
_entity_poly.pdbx_seq_one_letter_code
_entity_poly.pdbx_strand_id
1 'polypeptide(L)'
;MPRGVRLAALLASAVLVSGCRVRHGNSSKAPPIAISWVEAGSEMYSARLLRGFHADKGGWRWVEPSFAVLLDPPDTEGELFVELEFTLPVEISKRFPNVTLAARVNGVEVGRRSYSQEGRYWFAAPVSKSVAYKARPAVVEFEADREFTDAATGERRSIIVVKAALHEYEQTEAYRVEQAAVSRKAFAEVVDARRKTIPREKYLDLLKLYHELPVWRSLHFLNVEIYKNPLDLWVMQQIIFEEQPDFVIETGTFKGGSALYWAYTLNALGLKHSRVLTVDIGRYCQAASTHPLWKQYVEFYLGDSTDPHLVSRIAERVRGKKTLVTLDSDHSMVHVLKELRMYGPLVSRGSYLVVEDTHIDGVPTYPDQGLGPFTAVRRFLAEGGSREFEVDETREALLMTFNPGGWLRRK
;
A
#
# COMPACT_ATOMS: atom_id res chain seq x y z
N MET A 1 -54.01 -12.80 1.54
CA MET A 1 -53.52 -12.92 2.93
C MET A 1 -52.01 -13.19 2.88
N PRO A 2 -51.19 -12.29 3.39
CA PRO A 2 -49.73 -12.43 3.36
C PRO A 2 -49.23 -13.07 4.66
N ARG A 3 -48.23 -13.93 4.56
CA ARG A 3 -47.51 -14.47 5.71
C ARG A 3 -46.19 -13.71 5.89
N GLY A 4 -46.03 -13.17 7.09
CA GLY A 4 -45.00 -12.23 7.48
C GLY A 4 -43.60 -12.81 7.62
N VAL A 5 -42.65 -11.97 7.32
CA VAL A 5 -41.22 -12.12 7.61
C VAL A 5 -41.03 -11.72 9.08
N ARG A 6 -40.52 -12.62 9.89
CA ARG A 6 -40.11 -12.31 11.28
C ARG A 6 -38.69 -11.76 11.27
N LEU A 7 -38.57 -10.53 11.71
CA LEU A 7 -37.32 -9.87 12.07
C LEU A 7 -36.81 -10.52 13.37
N ALA A 8 -35.59 -11.06 13.36
CA ALA A 8 -34.90 -11.51 14.55
C ALA A 8 -34.25 -10.32 15.26
N ALA A 9 -34.76 -10.00 16.46
CA ALA A 9 -34.18 -8.97 17.31
C ALA A 9 -32.91 -9.50 17.99
N LEU A 10 -31.84 -8.72 17.95
CA LEU A 10 -30.62 -8.92 18.72
C LEU A 10 -30.91 -8.57 20.19
N LEU A 11 -30.79 -9.57 21.04
CA LEU A 11 -30.88 -9.44 22.51
C LEU A 11 -29.58 -8.78 23.03
N ALA A 12 -29.73 -7.61 23.63
CA ALA A 12 -28.72 -7.01 24.49
C ALA A 12 -28.62 -7.79 25.79
N SER A 13 -27.47 -8.37 26.09
CA SER A 13 -27.21 -9.03 27.37
C SER A 13 -27.00 -7.99 28.47
N ALA A 14 -27.95 -7.83 29.36
CA ALA A 14 -27.81 -7.09 30.60
C ALA A 14 -26.93 -7.87 31.57
N VAL A 15 -25.83 -7.28 32.02
CA VAL A 15 -24.99 -7.81 33.11
C VAL A 15 -25.66 -7.50 34.41
N LEU A 16 -26.14 -8.53 35.07
CA LEU A 16 -26.64 -8.48 36.47
C LEU A 16 -25.44 -8.28 37.41
N VAL A 17 -25.36 -7.11 38.03
CA VAL A 17 -24.44 -6.86 39.14
C VAL A 17 -25.01 -7.54 40.38
N SER A 18 -24.44 -8.69 40.74
CA SER A 18 -24.70 -9.37 41.99
C SER A 18 -23.91 -8.69 43.10
N GLY A 19 -24.61 -8.14 44.12
CA GLY A 19 -24.01 -7.45 45.24
C GLY A 19 -23.15 -8.38 46.10
N CYS A 20 -21.87 -8.13 46.18
CA CYS A 20 -20.97 -8.71 47.17
C CYS A 20 -20.87 -7.80 48.41
N ARG A 21 -21.24 -8.35 49.56
CA ARG A 21 -21.04 -7.76 50.88
C ARG A 21 -19.57 -7.46 51.13
N VAL A 22 -19.28 -6.19 51.43
CA VAL A 22 -17.97 -5.73 51.88
C VAL A 22 -17.67 -6.32 53.25
N ARG A 23 -16.71 -7.26 53.34
CA ARG A 23 -16.01 -7.58 54.57
C ARG A 23 -14.80 -6.65 54.69
N HIS A 24 -14.79 -5.80 55.71
CA HIS A 24 -13.60 -5.07 56.13
C HIS A 24 -12.53 -6.08 56.57
N GLY A 25 -11.43 -6.17 55.86
CA GLY A 25 -10.30 -6.97 56.24
C GLY A 25 -9.04 -6.50 55.48
N ASN A 26 -8.09 -5.93 56.20
CA ASN A 26 -6.71 -5.63 55.88
C ASN A 26 -6.38 -4.93 54.55
N SER A 27 -5.79 -3.76 54.66
CA SER A 27 -5.17 -3.00 53.56
C SER A 27 -4.04 -3.79 52.91
N SER A 28 -4.32 -4.75 52.03
CA SER A 28 -3.35 -5.20 51.04
C SER A 28 -3.29 -4.11 49.98
N LYS A 29 -2.18 -3.40 49.87
CA LYS A 29 -1.90 -2.54 48.70
C LYS A 29 -2.17 -3.38 47.47
N ALA A 30 -3.05 -2.89 46.60
CA ALA A 30 -3.25 -3.51 45.27
C ALA A 30 -1.87 -3.70 44.61
N PRO A 31 -1.58 -4.84 43.99
CA PRO A 31 -0.30 -5.03 43.31
C PRO A 31 -0.12 -3.87 42.33
N PRO A 32 1.11 -3.33 42.21
CA PRO A 32 1.38 -2.24 41.29
C PRO A 32 0.98 -2.68 39.89
N ILE A 33 0.28 -1.81 39.15
CA ILE A 33 -0.13 -2.08 37.77
C ILE A 33 1.14 -2.34 36.95
N ALA A 34 1.25 -3.51 36.34
CA ALA A 34 2.36 -3.88 35.47
C ALA A 34 2.34 -2.98 34.22
N ILE A 35 3.45 -2.30 33.94
CA ILE A 35 3.60 -1.40 32.81
C ILE A 35 4.48 -2.11 31.77
N SER A 36 3.83 -2.76 30.79
CA SER A 36 4.51 -3.49 29.72
C SER A 36 4.79 -2.64 28.48
N TRP A 37 4.34 -1.39 28.44
CA TRP A 37 4.61 -0.44 27.37
C TRP A 37 4.70 0.98 27.88
N VAL A 38 5.40 1.84 27.12
CA VAL A 38 5.58 3.27 27.41
C VAL A 38 5.46 4.10 26.14
N GLU A 39 4.79 5.25 26.23
CA GLU A 39 4.84 6.30 25.21
C GLU A 39 5.94 7.28 25.57
N ALA A 40 6.90 7.49 24.66
CA ALA A 40 8.06 8.32 24.93
C ALA A 40 7.70 9.79 25.21
N GLY A 41 6.64 10.30 24.56
CA GLY A 41 6.18 11.67 24.73
C GLY A 41 5.19 11.89 25.88
N SER A 42 4.87 10.89 26.69
CA SER A 42 3.95 11.03 27.82
C SER A 42 4.69 11.19 29.14
N GLU A 43 4.39 12.25 29.88
CA GLU A 43 4.96 12.49 31.21
C GLU A 43 4.65 11.37 32.20
N MET A 44 3.51 10.68 32.02
CA MET A 44 3.10 9.54 32.86
C MET A 44 4.17 8.44 32.89
N TYR A 45 4.93 8.26 31.81
CA TYR A 45 5.95 7.22 31.70
C TYR A 45 7.38 7.72 31.92
N SER A 46 7.56 9.00 32.28
CA SER A 46 8.91 9.58 32.43
C SER A 46 9.82 8.80 33.38
N ALA A 47 9.29 8.26 34.49
CA ALA A 47 10.03 7.40 35.42
C ALA A 47 10.44 6.03 34.82
N ARG A 48 9.91 5.65 33.67
CA ARG A 48 10.25 4.41 32.96
C ARG A 48 11.26 4.63 31.81
N LEU A 49 11.51 5.90 31.44
CA LEU A 49 12.55 6.29 30.46
C LEU A 49 13.89 6.39 31.20
N LEU A 50 14.66 5.31 31.14
CA LEU A 50 15.83 5.16 32.03
C LEU A 50 17.01 6.08 31.62
N ARG A 51 17.32 6.17 30.31
CA ARG A 51 18.40 7.00 29.77
C ARG A 51 18.26 7.24 28.27
N GLY A 52 18.95 8.27 27.76
CA GLY A 52 19.10 8.56 26.34
C GLY A 52 17.88 9.24 25.68
N PHE A 53 16.97 9.81 26.47
CA PHE A 53 15.80 10.52 25.96
C PHE A 53 15.98 12.04 26.15
N HIS A 54 15.77 12.80 25.09
CA HIS A 54 15.71 14.27 25.15
C HIS A 54 14.32 14.75 25.62
N ALA A 55 14.15 16.07 25.70
CA ALA A 55 12.89 16.69 26.12
C ALA A 55 11.73 16.30 25.20
N ASP A 56 10.53 16.21 25.77
CA ASP A 56 9.30 15.91 25.03
C ASP A 56 8.99 17.00 23.98
N LYS A 57 8.41 16.56 22.84
CA LYS A 57 8.02 17.41 21.72
C LYS A 57 6.54 17.18 21.31
N GLY A 58 5.71 16.71 22.25
CA GLY A 58 4.29 16.47 22.00
C GLY A 58 3.99 15.08 21.41
N GLY A 59 4.24 14.04 22.22
CA GLY A 59 3.91 12.65 21.90
C GLY A 59 5.07 11.81 21.40
N TRP A 60 6.29 12.38 21.30
CA TRP A 60 7.50 11.69 20.87
C TRP A 60 8.77 12.35 21.43
N ARG A 61 9.88 11.64 21.43
CA ARG A 61 11.18 12.19 21.86
C ARG A 61 12.29 11.82 20.89
N TRP A 62 13.21 12.76 20.68
CA TRP A 62 14.53 12.43 20.17
C TRP A 62 15.25 11.56 21.19
N VAL A 63 16.07 10.64 20.70
CA VAL A 63 16.92 9.82 21.54
C VAL A 63 18.38 9.93 21.14
N GLU A 64 19.27 9.68 22.10
CA GLU A 64 20.68 9.41 21.84
C GLU A 64 20.83 8.08 21.08
N PRO A 65 22.02 7.79 20.52
CA PRO A 65 22.28 6.50 19.86
C PRO A 65 21.98 5.27 20.74
N SER A 66 22.18 5.41 22.06
CA SER A 66 21.86 4.38 23.04
C SER A 66 20.84 4.92 24.04
N PHE A 67 19.71 4.25 24.14
CA PHE A 67 18.64 4.61 25.07
C PHE A 67 18.00 3.36 25.68
N ALA A 68 17.34 3.53 26.83
CA ALA A 68 16.74 2.41 27.55
C ALA A 68 15.46 2.78 28.26
N VAL A 69 14.55 1.80 28.37
CA VAL A 69 13.28 1.89 29.10
C VAL A 69 13.15 0.74 30.11
N LEU A 70 12.31 0.94 31.12
CA LEU A 70 11.92 -0.08 32.09
C LEU A 70 10.53 -0.59 31.79
N LEU A 71 10.38 -1.88 31.45
CA LEU A 71 9.10 -2.51 31.12
C LEU A 71 8.86 -3.73 32.00
N ASP A 72 7.65 -3.88 32.50
CA ASP A 72 7.23 -5.08 33.22
C ASP A 72 6.85 -6.16 32.21
N PRO A 73 7.52 -7.32 32.16
CA PRO A 73 7.08 -8.44 31.31
C PRO A 73 5.67 -8.86 31.72
N PRO A 74 4.71 -9.01 30.78
CA PRO A 74 3.38 -9.51 31.07
C PRO A 74 3.44 -10.96 31.54
N ASP A 75 2.53 -11.36 32.43
CA ASP A 75 2.37 -12.77 32.80
C ASP A 75 1.58 -13.49 31.71
N THR A 76 2.28 -14.28 30.92
CA THR A 76 1.70 -14.94 29.74
C THR A 76 2.34 -16.30 29.45
N GLU A 77 1.57 -17.20 28.83
CA GLU A 77 2.06 -18.44 28.23
C GLU A 77 2.52 -18.22 26.77
N GLY A 78 2.09 -17.14 26.12
CA GLY A 78 2.44 -16.79 24.75
C GLY A 78 3.91 -16.41 24.54
N GLU A 79 4.29 -16.21 23.29
CA GLU A 79 5.61 -15.72 22.91
C GLU A 79 5.74 -14.23 23.22
N LEU A 80 6.85 -13.84 23.84
CA LEU A 80 7.12 -12.44 24.14
C LEU A 80 7.93 -11.78 23.04
N PHE A 81 7.59 -10.53 22.78
CA PHE A 81 8.31 -9.65 21.85
C PHE A 81 8.62 -8.31 22.46
N VAL A 82 9.82 -7.81 22.18
CA VAL A 82 10.13 -6.40 22.32
C VAL A 82 9.74 -5.68 21.04
N GLU A 83 9.04 -4.56 21.17
CA GLU A 83 8.64 -3.72 20.04
C GLU A 83 9.05 -2.27 20.30
N LEU A 84 9.52 -1.60 19.25
CA LEU A 84 9.79 -0.17 19.23
C LEU A 84 9.12 0.48 18.02
N GLU A 85 8.29 1.46 18.27
CA GLU A 85 7.76 2.35 17.25
C GLU A 85 8.61 3.60 17.20
N PHE A 86 9.17 3.90 16.01
CA PHE A 86 10.08 5.02 15.85
C PHE A 86 9.98 5.63 14.43
N THR A 87 10.53 6.83 14.30
CA THR A 87 10.73 7.48 13.02
C THR A 87 12.22 7.58 12.74
N LEU A 88 12.65 7.14 11.55
CA LEU A 88 13.97 7.44 11.02
C LEU A 88 13.90 8.83 10.35
N PRO A 89 14.58 9.84 10.92
CA PRO A 89 14.46 11.21 10.45
C PRO A 89 15.32 11.45 9.21
N VAL A 90 14.93 12.47 8.44
CA VAL A 90 15.61 12.87 7.20
C VAL A 90 17.07 13.29 7.44
N GLU A 91 17.39 13.83 8.62
CA GLU A 91 18.73 14.24 9.01
C GLU A 91 19.72 13.08 9.04
N ILE A 92 19.23 11.88 9.36
CA ILE A 92 20.02 10.66 9.37
C ILE A 92 20.02 10.00 7.99
N SER A 93 18.82 9.79 7.39
CA SER A 93 18.68 9.04 6.13
C SER A 93 19.41 9.70 4.96
N LYS A 94 19.54 11.03 4.95
CA LYS A 94 20.33 11.76 3.93
C LYS A 94 21.84 11.61 4.11
N ARG A 95 22.31 11.34 5.34
CA ARG A 95 23.74 11.24 5.66
C ARG A 95 24.28 9.83 5.53
N PHE A 96 23.44 8.84 5.81
CA PHE A 96 23.84 7.45 5.90
C PHE A 96 22.93 6.58 5.04
N PRO A 97 23.48 5.63 4.27
CA PRO A 97 22.70 4.74 3.41
C PRO A 97 21.81 3.78 4.23
N ASN A 98 22.26 3.44 5.43
CA ASN A 98 21.54 2.55 6.35
C ASN A 98 21.76 2.98 7.80
N VAL A 99 20.75 2.73 8.63
CA VAL A 99 20.81 2.81 10.09
C VAL A 99 20.46 1.45 10.65
N THR A 100 21.32 0.91 11.50
CA THR A 100 21.06 -0.39 12.15
C THR A 100 20.66 -0.16 13.59
N LEU A 101 19.48 -0.70 13.95
CA LEU A 101 18.95 -0.68 15.31
C LEU A 101 19.09 -2.08 15.90
N ALA A 102 19.72 -2.18 17.07
CA ALA A 102 19.81 -3.38 17.89
C ALA A 102 18.97 -3.22 19.16
N ALA A 103 18.36 -4.30 19.62
CA ALA A 103 17.63 -4.33 20.90
C ALA A 103 18.25 -5.37 21.86
N ARG A 104 18.33 -5.00 23.14
CA ARG A 104 18.72 -5.88 24.23
C ARG A 104 17.68 -5.86 25.33
N VAL A 105 17.43 -7.01 25.92
CA VAL A 105 16.56 -7.15 27.10
C VAL A 105 17.41 -7.75 28.22
N ASN A 106 17.48 -7.07 29.34
CA ASN A 106 18.33 -7.47 30.50
C ASN A 106 19.78 -7.81 30.11
N GLY A 107 20.36 -7.02 29.17
CA GLY A 107 21.71 -7.15 28.66
C GLY A 107 21.93 -8.20 27.56
N VAL A 108 20.88 -8.97 27.17
CA VAL A 108 20.96 -10.00 26.11
C VAL A 108 20.43 -9.39 24.83
N GLU A 109 21.21 -9.43 23.72
CA GLU A 109 20.75 -8.98 22.42
C GLU A 109 19.66 -9.95 21.90
N VAL A 110 18.51 -9.38 21.54
CA VAL A 110 17.34 -10.14 21.10
C VAL A 110 17.03 -9.94 19.61
N GLY A 111 17.57 -8.89 19.00
CA GLY A 111 17.41 -8.67 17.56
C GLY A 111 18.14 -7.44 17.06
N ARG A 112 18.32 -7.41 15.72
CA ARG A 112 19.00 -6.32 14.99
C ARG A 112 18.36 -6.18 13.60
N ARG A 113 18.09 -4.94 13.18
CA ARG A 113 17.53 -4.63 11.84
C ARG A 113 18.08 -3.33 11.29
N SER A 114 18.19 -3.25 9.97
CA SER A 114 18.65 -2.06 9.25
C SER A 114 17.52 -1.40 8.47
N TYR A 115 17.55 -0.08 8.41
CA TYR A 115 16.56 0.79 7.78
C TYR A 115 17.30 1.81 6.89
N SER A 116 16.77 2.09 5.69
CA SER A 116 17.48 2.89 4.68
C SER A 116 16.79 4.18 4.25
N GLN A 117 15.51 4.36 4.59
CA GLN A 117 14.72 5.51 4.15
C GLN A 117 14.13 6.26 5.34
N GLU A 118 13.86 7.56 5.17
CA GLU A 118 13.06 8.30 6.14
C GLU A 118 11.66 7.70 6.27
N GLY A 119 11.10 7.67 7.47
CA GLY A 119 9.76 7.16 7.68
C GLY A 119 9.52 6.61 9.08
N ARG A 120 8.28 6.19 9.32
CA ARG A 120 7.84 5.55 10.56
C ARG A 120 7.97 4.03 10.44
N TYR A 121 8.56 3.42 11.46
CA TYR A 121 8.90 2.01 11.48
C TYR A 121 8.49 1.34 12.79
N TRP A 122 8.34 0.04 12.73
CA TRP A 122 8.21 -0.85 13.89
C TRP A 122 9.36 -1.86 13.85
N PHE A 123 10.17 -1.84 14.89
CA PHE A 123 11.12 -2.91 15.18
C PHE A 123 10.42 -3.91 16.08
N ALA A 124 10.47 -5.19 15.78
CA ALA A 124 9.99 -6.24 16.66
C ALA A 124 10.97 -7.42 16.66
N ALA A 125 11.25 -7.96 17.85
CA ALA A 125 12.11 -9.11 18.01
C ALA A 125 11.60 -10.03 19.14
N PRO A 126 11.69 -11.37 18.98
CA PRO A 126 11.27 -12.33 19.99
C PRO A 126 12.20 -12.27 21.21
N VAL A 127 11.61 -12.45 22.39
CA VAL A 127 12.33 -12.45 23.67
C VAL A 127 12.02 -13.72 24.43
N SER A 128 13.03 -14.52 24.76
CA SER A 128 12.79 -15.69 25.58
C SER A 128 12.32 -15.32 26.98
N LYS A 129 11.40 -16.10 27.54
CA LYS A 129 10.89 -15.88 28.90
C LYS A 129 12.01 -15.84 29.94
N SER A 130 13.03 -16.68 29.81
CA SER A 130 14.19 -16.67 30.70
C SER A 130 14.98 -15.35 30.69
N VAL A 131 14.97 -14.64 29.57
CA VAL A 131 15.59 -13.32 29.44
C VAL A 131 14.64 -12.23 29.97
N ALA A 132 13.37 -12.24 29.53
CA ALA A 132 12.39 -11.22 29.91
C ALA A 132 12.16 -11.19 31.43
N TYR A 133 11.99 -12.34 32.07
CA TYR A 133 11.68 -12.45 33.50
C TYR A 133 12.91 -12.43 34.43
N LYS A 134 14.13 -12.25 33.88
CA LYS A 134 15.37 -12.15 34.70
C LYS A 134 15.31 -10.96 35.67
N ALA A 135 14.60 -9.89 35.33
CA ALA A 135 14.34 -8.74 36.18
C ALA A 135 12.91 -8.22 35.97
N ARG A 136 12.32 -7.63 37.03
CA ARG A 136 11.02 -6.94 36.98
C ARG A 136 11.13 -5.62 37.72
N PRO A 137 11.07 -4.47 37.00
CA PRO A 137 10.96 -4.33 35.55
C PRO A 137 12.21 -4.83 34.80
N ALA A 138 12.02 -5.29 33.56
CA ALA A 138 13.10 -5.60 32.65
C ALA A 138 13.71 -4.29 32.10
N VAL A 139 15.02 -4.29 31.92
CA VAL A 139 15.72 -3.21 31.21
C VAL A 139 15.71 -3.55 29.73
N VAL A 140 15.03 -2.71 28.94
CA VAL A 140 14.99 -2.82 27.47
C VAL A 140 15.83 -1.70 26.88
N GLU A 141 16.90 -2.07 26.20
CA GLU A 141 17.89 -1.16 25.63
C GLU A 141 17.83 -1.22 24.11
N PHE A 142 17.98 -0.07 23.47
CA PHE A 142 18.10 0.05 22.03
C PHE A 142 19.39 0.81 21.71
N GLU A 143 20.02 0.39 20.61
CA GLU A 143 21.24 1.01 20.12
C GLU A 143 21.15 1.20 18.60
N ALA A 144 21.23 2.46 18.16
CA ALA A 144 21.31 2.83 16.75
C ALA A 144 22.78 3.14 16.40
N ASP A 145 23.26 2.60 15.30
CA ASP A 145 24.66 2.73 14.86
C ASP A 145 24.98 4.09 14.20
N ARG A 146 24.01 4.98 14.09
CA ARG A 146 24.14 6.31 13.45
C ARG A 146 23.54 7.41 14.30
N GLU A 147 24.18 8.58 14.25
CA GLU A 147 23.77 9.78 14.96
C GLU A 147 24.15 11.06 14.20
N PHE A 148 23.61 12.16 14.65
CA PHE A 148 24.06 13.50 14.27
C PHE A 148 24.02 14.42 15.50
N THR A 149 24.81 15.51 15.44
CA THR A 149 24.72 16.57 16.44
C THR A 149 23.78 17.65 15.92
N ASP A 150 22.77 17.98 16.71
CA ASP A 150 21.87 19.09 16.43
C ASP A 150 22.63 20.42 16.56
N ALA A 151 22.65 21.19 15.49
CA ALA A 151 23.44 22.43 15.43
C ALA A 151 22.93 23.53 16.36
N ALA A 152 21.66 23.50 16.74
CA ALA A 152 21.04 24.51 17.59
C ALA A 152 21.23 24.22 19.08
N THR A 153 21.25 22.94 19.48
CA THR A 153 21.27 22.52 20.89
C THR A 153 22.61 21.88 21.31
N GLY A 154 23.40 21.40 20.34
CA GLY A 154 24.60 20.60 20.60
C GLY A 154 24.32 19.16 21.05
N GLU A 155 23.05 18.74 21.05
CA GLU A 155 22.65 17.43 21.49
C GLU A 155 22.99 16.36 20.43
N ARG A 156 23.44 15.20 20.89
CA ARG A 156 23.58 14.00 20.04
C ARG A 156 22.22 13.35 19.85
N ARG A 157 21.78 13.21 18.62
CA ARG A 157 20.48 12.65 18.25
C ARG A 157 20.61 11.53 17.25
N SER A 158 19.73 10.55 17.35
CA SER A 158 19.65 9.41 16.43
C SER A 158 18.25 9.31 15.80
N ILE A 159 17.37 8.54 16.39
CA ILE A 159 16.00 8.33 15.92
C ILE A 159 14.99 9.07 16.80
N ILE A 160 13.74 9.12 16.33
CA ILE A 160 12.62 9.68 17.09
C ILE A 160 11.78 8.52 17.59
N VAL A 161 11.64 8.37 18.91
CA VAL A 161 10.88 7.28 19.52
C VAL A 161 9.47 7.75 19.89
N VAL A 162 8.50 6.93 19.56
CA VAL A 162 7.09 7.12 19.90
C VAL A 162 6.68 6.19 21.02
N LYS A 163 6.93 4.89 20.89
CA LYS A 163 6.48 3.86 21.83
C LYS A 163 7.50 2.74 21.95
N ALA A 164 7.68 2.20 23.16
CA ALA A 164 8.38 0.94 23.39
C ALA A 164 7.50 0.00 24.20
N ALA A 165 7.52 -1.30 23.88
CA ALA A 165 6.69 -2.31 24.50
C ALA A 165 7.43 -3.64 24.67
N LEU A 166 7.02 -4.40 25.70
CA LEU A 166 7.36 -5.81 25.90
C LEU A 166 6.03 -6.54 26.12
N HIS A 167 5.57 -7.28 25.10
CA HIS A 167 4.22 -7.85 25.06
C HIS A 167 4.18 -9.17 24.28
N GLU A 168 3.01 -9.79 24.21
CA GLU A 168 2.79 -10.98 23.39
C GLU A 168 2.86 -10.65 21.90
N TYR A 169 3.25 -11.65 21.10
CA TYR A 169 3.35 -11.49 19.64
C TYR A 169 2.05 -11.00 19.01
N GLU A 170 0.91 -11.56 19.43
CA GLU A 170 -0.42 -11.20 18.93
C GLU A 170 -0.81 -9.73 19.19
N GLN A 171 -0.07 -9.04 20.07
CA GLN A 171 -0.27 -7.63 20.36
C GLN A 171 0.65 -6.72 19.55
N THR A 172 1.63 -7.28 18.82
CA THR A 172 2.56 -6.50 17.98
C THR A 172 1.85 -5.91 16.76
N GLU A 173 2.32 -4.77 16.29
CA GLU A 173 1.87 -4.22 15.01
C GLU A 173 2.30 -5.12 13.84
N ALA A 174 3.47 -5.75 13.93
CA ALA A 174 3.92 -6.72 12.93
C ALA A 174 2.93 -7.87 12.76
N TYR A 175 2.43 -8.45 13.87
CA TYR A 175 1.39 -9.50 13.83
C TYR A 175 0.09 -8.98 13.22
N ARG A 176 -0.37 -7.79 13.61
CA ARG A 176 -1.60 -7.19 13.05
C ARG A 176 -1.52 -7.00 11.55
N VAL A 177 -0.38 -6.51 11.06
CA VAL A 177 -0.14 -6.32 9.62
C VAL A 177 -0.11 -7.67 8.90
N GLU A 178 0.55 -8.68 9.47
CA GLU A 178 0.60 -10.04 8.93
C GLU A 178 -0.79 -10.68 8.87
N GLN A 179 -1.55 -10.64 9.97
CA GLN A 179 -2.91 -11.18 10.02
C GLN A 179 -3.85 -10.46 9.05
N ALA A 180 -3.73 -9.14 8.93
CA ALA A 180 -4.50 -8.38 7.96
C ALA A 180 -4.15 -8.75 6.50
N ALA A 181 -2.88 -9.06 6.21
CA ALA A 181 -2.46 -9.53 4.89
C ALA A 181 -2.96 -10.96 4.61
N VAL A 182 -2.84 -11.87 5.58
CA VAL A 182 -3.36 -13.24 5.47
C VAL A 182 -4.87 -13.24 5.29
N SER A 183 -5.60 -12.45 6.10
CA SER A 183 -7.06 -12.32 5.99
C SER A 183 -7.48 -11.78 4.62
N ARG A 184 -6.79 -10.76 4.10
CA ARG A 184 -7.08 -10.20 2.76
C ARG A 184 -6.83 -11.22 1.66
N LYS A 185 -5.73 -11.96 1.74
CA LYS A 185 -5.40 -13.01 0.77
C LYS A 185 -6.44 -14.13 0.80
N ALA A 186 -6.77 -14.66 1.98
CA ALA A 186 -7.78 -15.71 2.15
C ALA A 186 -9.15 -15.27 1.66
N PHE A 187 -9.55 -14.02 1.95
CA PHE A 187 -10.81 -13.47 1.45
C PHE A 187 -10.80 -13.34 -0.08
N ALA A 188 -9.70 -12.85 -0.67
CA ALA A 188 -9.57 -12.76 -2.12
C ALA A 188 -9.67 -14.13 -2.81
N GLU A 189 -9.06 -15.18 -2.23
CA GLU A 189 -9.15 -16.55 -2.72
C GLU A 189 -10.60 -17.09 -2.67
N VAL A 190 -11.33 -16.82 -1.59
CA VAL A 190 -12.75 -17.20 -1.46
C VAL A 190 -13.61 -16.46 -2.48
N VAL A 191 -13.38 -15.16 -2.67
CA VAL A 191 -14.11 -14.35 -3.66
C VAL A 191 -13.82 -14.87 -5.07
N ASP A 192 -12.57 -15.15 -5.42
CA ASP A 192 -12.19 -15.66 -6.74
C ASP A 192 -12.79 -17.06 -7.00
N ALA A 193 -12.71 -17.96 -6.02
CA ALA A 193 -13.34 -19.26 -6.12
C ALA A 193 -14.85 -19.17 -6.37
N ARG A 194 -15.51 -18.26 -5.65
CA ARG A 194 -16.97 -18.04 -5.80
C ARG A 194 -17.31 -17.34 -7.12
N ARG A 195 -16.49 -16.39 -7.58
CA ARG A 195 -16.62 -15.75 -8.87
C ARG A 195 -16.63 -16.78 -10.02
N LYS A 196 -15.76 -17.77 -9.96
CA LYS A 196 -15.67 -18.86 -10.95
C LYS A 196 -16.94 -19.75 -11.00
N THR A 197 -17.77 -19.73 -9.95
CA THR A 197 -19.06 -20.46 -9.94
C THR A 197 -20.23 -19.63 -10.49
N ILE A 198 -20.06 -18.32 -10.68
CA ILE A 198 -21.10 -17.45 -11.23
C ILE A 198 -21.01 -17.51 -12.77
N PRO A 199 -22.13 -17.83 -13.47
CA PRO A 199 -22.15 -17.80 -14.92
C PRO A 199 -21.70 -16.44 -15.45
N ARG A 200 -20.74 -16.45 -16.37
CA ARG A 200 -20.12 -15.23 -16.91
C ARG A 200 -21.16 -14.28 -17.52
N GLU A 201 -22.22 -14.83 -18.11
CA GLU A 201 -23.29 -14.07 -18.73
C GLU A 201 -23.97 -13.07 -17.79
N LYS A 202 -24.07 -13.40 -16.48
CA LYS A 202 -24.74 -12.54 -15.49
C LYS A 202 -24.08 -11.17 -15.30
N TYR A 203 -22.75 -11.11 -15.32
CA TYR A 203 -22.06 -9.83 -15.21
C TYR A 203 -21.73 -9.20 -16.56
N LEU A 204 -21.73 -10.00 -17.66
CA LEU A 204 -21.62 -9.47 -19.00
C LEU A 204 -22.86 -8.68 -19.42
N ASP A 205 -24.04 -9.11 -19.01
CA ASP A 205 -25.26 -8.36 -19.27
C ASP A 205 -25.24 -7.00 -18.55
N LEU A 206 -24.71 -6.95 -17.32
CA LEU A 206 -24.51 -5.69 -16.61
C LEU A 206 -23.51 -4.78 -17.33
N LEU A 207 -22.40 -5.33 -17.80
CA LEU A 207 -21.38 -4.58 -18.55
C LEU A 207 -21.96 -3.99 -19.85
N LYS A 208 -22.73 -4.78 -20.61
CA LYS A 208 -23.43 -4.30 -21.83
C LYS A 208 -24.38 -3.17 -21.50
N LEU A 209 -25.24 -3.34 -20.48
CA LEU A 209 -26.18 -2.31 -20.05
C LEU A 209 -25.46 -1.02 -19.62
N TYR A 210 -24.38 -1.13 -18.84
CA TYR A 210 -23.58 0.01 -18.42
C TYR A 210 -22.98 0.76 -19.62
N HIS A 211 -22.62 0.03 -20.65
CA HIS A 211 -22.06 0.59 -21.88
C HIS A 211 -23.14 1.22 -22.80
N GLU A 212 -24.29 0.56 -22.96
CA GLU A 212 -25.44 1.07 -23.70
C GLU A 212 -26.01 2.37 -23.12
N LEU A 213 -25.98 2.52 -21.79
CA LEU A 213 -26.43 3.74 -21.09
C LEU A 213 -25.39 4.86 -21.08
N PRO A 214 -24.31 4.81 -21.79
CA PRO A 214 -23.03 5.49 -21.76
C PRO A 214 -22.71 6.28 -20.47
N VAL A 215 -22.99 5.67 -19.32
CA VAL A 215 -22.80 6.28 -18.00
C VAL A 215 -21.35 6.72 -17.77
N TRP A 216 -20.41 5.91 -18.28
CA TRP A 216 -18.99 6.18 -18.21
C TRP A 216 -18.54 7.48 -18.89
N ARG A 217 -19.31 8.01 -19.87
CA ARG A 217 -19.04 9.31 -20.51
C ARG A 217 -19.36 10.52 -19.64
N SER A 218 -20.13 10.32 -18.57
CA SER A 218 -20.48 11.40 -17.63
C SER A 218 -19.51 11.52 -16.46
N LEU A 219 -18.49 10.67 -16.38
CA LEU A 219 -17.57 10.64 -15.27
C LEU A 219 -16.53 11.75 -15.35
N HIS A 220 -16.26 12.37 -14.20
CA HIS A 220 -15.27 13.41 -14.04
C HIS A 220 -14.39 13.12 -12.83
N PHE A 221 -13.09 13.36 -12.96
CA PHE A 221 -12.15 13.37 -11.86
C PHE A 221 -11.53 14.76 -11.71
N LEU A 222 -11.67 15.37 -10.54
CA LEU A 222 -11.26 16.76 -10.28
C LEU A 222 -11.77 17.75 -11.36
N ASN A 223 -13.00 17.57 -11.77
CA ASN A 223 -13.70 18.33 -12.83
C ASN A 223 -13.10 18.16 -14.25
N VAL A 224 -12.34 17.10 -14.49
CA VAL A 224 -11.83 16.71 -15.80
C VAL A 224 -12.52 15.41 -16.25
N GLU A 225 -12.98 15.37 -17.50
CA GLU A 225 -13.60 14.17 -18.07
C GLU A 225 -12.65 12.97 -17.96
N ILE A 226 -13.17 11.83 -17.47
CA ILE A 226 -12.44 10.57 -17.37
C ILE A 226 -13.31 9.42 -17.87
N TYR A 227 -12.96 8.87 -19.04
CA TYR A 227 -13.72 7.82 -19.69
C TYR A 227 -13.19 6.44 -19.27
N LYS A 228 -13.38 6.10 -17.99
CA LYS A 228 -12.91 4.86 -17.39
C LYS A 228 -14.02 4.19 -16.58
N ASN A 229 -13.93 2.88 -16.44
CA ASN A 229 -14.73 2.18 -15.44
C ASN A 229 -14.18 2.49 -14.03
N PRO A 230 -15.01 3.00 -13.11
CA PRO A 230 -14.55 3.32 -11.74
C PRO A 230 -13.96 2.14 -10.98
N LEU A 231 -14.41 0.91 -11.27
CA LEU A 231 -13.86 -0.28 -10.63
C LEU A 231 -12.44 -0.59 -11.13
N ASP A 232 -12.15 -0.33 -12.40
CA ASP A 232 -10.80 -0.48 -12.97
C ASP A 232 -9.85 0.58 -12.41
N LEU A 233 -10.33 1.82 -12.18
CA LEU A 233 -9.56 2.85 -11.48
C LEU A 233 -9.18 2.42 -10.07
N TRP A 234 -10.10 1.74 -9.36
CA TRP A 234 -9.82 1.18 -8.03
C TRP A 234 -8.73 0.10 -8.08
N VAL A 235 -8.82 -0.81 -9.05
CA VAL A 235 -7.80 -1.86 -9.27
C VAL A 235 -6.43 -1.24 -9.60
N MET A 236 -6.40 -0.25 -10.50
CA MET A 236 -5.17 0.46 -10.84
C MET A 236 -4.54 1.15 -9.64
N GLN A 237 -5.34 1.78 -8.77
CA GLN A 237 -4.84 2.36 -7.53
C GLN A 237 -4.18 1.31 -6.63
N GLN A 238 -4.77 0.11 -6.52
CA GLN A 238 -4.19 -0.99 -5.76
C GLN A 238 -2.86 -1.45 -6.38
N ILE A 239 -2.80 -1.59 -7.70
CA ILE A 239 -1.55 -1.95 -8.41
C ILE A 239 -0.48 -0.89 -8.19
N ILE A 240 -0.79 0.40 -8.29
CA ILE A 240 0.17 1.49 -8.04
C ILE A 240 0.68 1.46 -6.59
N PHE A 241 -0.20 1.15 -5.62
CA PHE A 241 0.19 0.99 -4.21
C PHE A 241 1.13 -0.21 -4.00
N GLU A 242 0.82 -1.35 -4.60
CA GLU A 242 1.62 -2.57 -4.47
C GLU A 242 2.98 -2.45 -5.17
N GLU A 243 2.99 -1.86 -6.36
CA GLU A 243 4.18 -1.79 -7.20
C GLU A 243 5.07 -0.56 -6.92
N GLN A 244 4.50 0.54 -6.41
CA GLN A 244 5.20 1.80 -6.18
C GLN A 244 6.13 2.18 -7.35
N PRO A 245 5.58 2.35 -8.58
CA PRO A 245 6.39 2.57 -9.77
C PRO A 245 7.07 3.94 -9.76
N ASP A 246 8.28 4.03 -10.32
CA ASP A 246 8.90 5.32 -10.65
C ASP A 246 8.15 6.04 -11.79
N PHE A 247 7.59 5.24 -12.72
CA PHE A 247 6.82 5.75 -13.86
C PHE A 247 5.57 4.95 -14.13
N VAL A 248 4.46 5.67 -14.33
CA VAL A 248 3.24 5.17 -14.99
C VAL A 248 3.28 5.70 -16.41
N ILE A 249 3.33 4.82 -17.40
CA ILE A 249 3.30 5.18 -18.82
C ILE A 249 1.89 4.92 -19.33
N GLU A 250 1.28 5.91 -19.95
CA GLU A 250 -0.07 5.84 -20.53
C GLU A 250 -0.02 6.20 -22.01
N THR A 251 -0.64 5.40 -22.88
CA THR A 251 -0.97 5.81 -24.24
C THR A 251 -2.44 6.19 -24.29
N GLY A 252 -2.78 7.28 -25.01
CA GLY A 252 -4.14 7.83 -25.01
C GLY A 252 -4.42 8.77 -23.84
N THR A 253 -3.93 10.01 -23.92
CA THR A 253 -4.16 11.03 -22.89
C THR A 253 -5.60 11.57 -22.91
N PHE A 254 -6.17 11.75 -24.10
CA PHE A 254 -7.47 12.39 -24.33
C PHE A 254 -7.65 13.68 -23.51
N LYS A 255 -8.67 13.78 -22.65
CA LYS A 255 -8.92 14.93 -21.77
C LYS A 255 -7.96 15.00 -20.57
N GLY A 256 -7.21 13.94 -20.32
CA GLY A 256 -6.20 13.86 -19.25
C GLY A 256 -6.76 13.49 -17.88
N GLY A 257 -8.00 13.03 -17.79
CA GLY A 257 -8.61 12.63 -16.53
C GLY A 257 -7.92 11.44 -15.88
N SER A 258 -7.54 10.44 -16.65
CA SER A 258 -6.77 9.26 -16.19
C SER A 258 -5.35 9.64 -15.75
N ALA A 259 -4.61 10.40 -16.56
CA ALA A 259 -3.29 10.90 -16.19
C ALA A 259 -3.33 11.71 -14.88
N LEU A 260 -4.39 12.51 -14.66
CA LEU A 260 -4.59 13.26 -13.44
C LEU A 260 -4.92 12.33 -12.26
N TYR A 261 -5.68 11.25 -12.48
CA TYR A 261 -5.97 10.25 -11.46
C TYR A 261 -4.71 9.48 -11.03
N TRP A 262 -3.85 9.10 -11.99
CA TRP A 262 -2.55 8.49 -11.68
C TRP A 262 -1.67 9.46 -10.87
N ALA A 263 -1.60 10.72 -11.28
CA ALA A 263 -0.87 11.77 -10.56
C ALA A 263 -1.38 11.96 -9.12
N TYR A 264 -2.71 11.97 -8.94
CA TYR A 264 -3.33 12.02 -7.61
C TYR A 264 -2.95 10.81 -6.75
N THR A 265 -3.01 9.62 -7.33
CA THR A 265 -2.67 8.37 -6.63
C THR A 265 -1.21 8.36 -6.18
N LEU A 266 -0.28 8.74 -7.07
CA LEU A 266 1.14 8.87 -6.74
C LEU A 266 1.36 9.89 -5.60
N ASN A 267 0.68 11.03 -5.65
CA ASN A 267 0.76 12.07 -4.62
C ASN A 267 0.20 11.59 -3.27
N ALA A 268 -0.96 10.93 -3.28
CA ALA A 268 -1.59 10.40 -2.07
C ALA A 268 -0.75 9.32 -1.38
N LEU A 269 0.02 8.56 -2.14
CA LEU A 269 0.96 7.55 -1.65
C LEU A 269 2.32 8.14 -1.24
N GLY A 270 2.53 9.46 -1.36
CA GLY A 270 3.79 10.11 -1.05
C GLY A 270 4.94 9.83 -2.04
N LEU A 271 4.65 9.30 -3.22
CA LEU A 271 5.62 8.96 -4.26
C LEU A 271 6.07 10.21 -5.04
N LYS A 272 6.73 11.15 -4.37
CA LYS A 272 7.06 12.48 -4.88
C LYS A 272 7.99 12.49 -6.10
N HIS A 273 8.78 11.43 -6.27
CA HIS A 273 9.73 11.29 -7.39
C HIS A 273 9.15 10.55 -8.60
N SER A 274 8.01 9.90 -8.44
CA SER A 274 7.33 9.21 -9.52
C SER A 274 6.68 10.18 -10.51
N ARG A 275 6.50 9.74 -11.76
CA ARG A 275 5.90 10.54 -12.83
C ARG A 275 4.93 9.71 -13.66
N VAL A 276 3.97 10.40 -14.24
CA VAL A 276 3.09 9.88 -15.29
C VAL A 276 3.63 10.38 -16.64
N LEU A 277 3.97 9.48 -17.53
CA LEU A 277 4.29 9.80 -18.92
C LEU A 277 3.08 9.46 -19.75
N THR A 278 2.43 10.45 -20.37
CA THR A 278 1.22 10.23 -21.16
C THR A 278 1.40 10.71 -22.59
N VAL A 279 0.91 9.93 -23.56
CA VAL A 279 1.10 10.11 -25.00
C VAL A 279 -0.22 10.31 -25.70
N ASP A 280 -0.32 11.28 -26.62
CA ASP A 280 -1.47 11.44 -27.50
C ASP A 280 -1.10 12.12 -28.83
N ILE A 281 -1.85 11.83 -29.86
CA ILE A 281 -1.70 12.49 -31.18
C ILE A 281 -2.20 13.93 -31.18
N GLY A 282 -3.00 14.33 -30.18
CA GLY A 282 -3.56 15.67 -30.03
C GLY A 282 -3.44 16.23 -28.62
N ARG A 283 -3.51 17.54 -28.48
CA ARG A 283 -3.54 18.22 -27.16
C ARG A 283 -4.97 18.49 -26.71
N TYR A 284 -5.67 17.46 -26.26
CA TYR A 284 -7.06 17.57 -25.79
C TYR A 284 -7.16 17.81 -24.26
N CYS A 285 -6.02 17.78 -23.56
CA CYS A 285 -5.90 17.78 -22.09
C CYS A 285 -5.74 19.21 -21.50
N GLN A 286 -6.28 20.26 -22.15
CA GLN A 286 -6.07 21.66 -21.70
C GLN A 286 -6.53 21.88 -20.26
N ALA A 287 -7.72 21.38 -19.89
CA ALA A 287 -8.26 21.53 -18.54
C ALA A 287 -7.38 20.83 -17.50
N ALA A 288 -7.01 19.56 -17.75
CA ALA A 288 -6.16 18.79 -16.88
C ALA A 288 -4.77 19.45 -16.69
N SER A 289 -4.19 19.98 -17.76
CA SER A 289 -2.84 20.56 -17.76
C SER A 289 -2.70 21.82 -16.88
N THR A 290 -3.79 22.45 -16.50
CA THR A 290 -3.77 23.60 -15.58
C THR A 290 -3.68 23.18 -14.12
N HIS A 291 -4.04 21.94 -13.79
CA HIS A 291 -4.10 21.46 -12.42
C HIS A 291 -2.71 21.34 -11.79
N PRO A 292 -2.51 21.68 -10.49
CA PRO A 292 -1.22 21.59 -9.81
C PRO A 292 -0.59 20.20 -9.85
N LEU A 293 -1.39 19.12 -9.67
CA LEU A 293 -0.91 17.75 -9.74
C LEU A 293 -0.36 17.39 -11.14
N TRP A 294 -1.02 17.86 -12.20
CA TRP A 294 -0.51 17.69 -13.55
C TRP A 294 0.87 18.30 -13.70
N LYS A 295 1.03 19.58 -13.31
CA LYS A 295 2.32 20.29 -13.40
C LYS A 295 3.44 19.60 -12.61
N GLN A 296 3.09 18.96 -11.52
CA GLN A 296 4.06 18.29 -10.64
C GLN A 296 4.41 16.87 -11.10
N TYR A 297 3.44 16.12 -11.62
CA TYR A 297 3.59 14.67 -11.85
C TYR A 297 3.53 14.24 -13.31
N VAL A 298 2.96 15.03 -14.24
CA VAL A 298 2.65 14.57 -15.59
C VAL A 298 3.62 15.17 -16.63
N GLU A 299 4.18 14.31 -17.45
CA GLU A 299 4.97 14.64 -18.64
C GLU A 299 4.15 14.21 -19.87
N PHE A 300 3.73 15.18 -20.69
CA PHE A 300 2.92 14.95 -21.88
C PHE A 300 3.81 14.87 -23.14
N TYR A 301 3.61 13.82 -23.92
CA TYR A 301 4.28 13.58 -25.20
C TYR A 301 3.27 13.67 -26.35
N LEU A 302 3.46 14.62 -27.25
CA LEU A 302 2.64 14.76 -28.45
C LEU A 302 3.19 13.87 -29.57
N GLY A 303 2.39 12.95 -30.09
CA GLY A 303 2.74 12.08 -31.21
C GLY A 303 1.95 10.76 -31.21
N ASP A 304 2.16 9.98 -32.26
CA ASP A 304 1.63 8.63 -32.36
C ASP A 304 2.35 7.71 -31.35
N SER A 305 1.60 7.00 -30.53
CA SER A 305 2.13 6.06 -29.52
C SER A 305 2.95 4.92 -30.14
N THR A 306 2.74 4.63 -31.42
CA THR A 306 3.52 3.63 -32.19
C THR A 306 4.66 4.22 -33.02
N ASP A 307 4.99 5.51 -32.86
CA ASP A 307 6.17 6.10 -33.47
C ASP A 307 7.45 5.59 -32.76
N PRO A 308 8.35 4.89 -33.48
CA PRO A 308 9.57 4.35 -32.89
C PRO A 308 10.48 5.41 -32.24
N HIS A 309 10.52 6.62 -32.79
CA HIS A 309 11.33 7.70 -32.22
C HIS A 309 10.76 8.18 -30.87
N LEU A 310 9.45 8.32 -30.79
CA LEU A 310 8.77 8.70 -29.56
C LEU A 310 8.93 7.62 -28.49
N VAL A 311 8.69 6.34 -28.84
CA VAL A 311 8.88 5.22 -27.91
C VAL A 311 10.33 5.11 -27.43
N SER A 312 11.32 5.33 -28.31
CA SER A 312 12.74 5.35 -27.93
C SER A 312 13.04 6.45 -26.91
N ARG A 313 12.48 7.65 -27.07
CA ARG A 313 12.62 8.74 -26.08
C ARG A 313 12.02 8.38 -24.72
N ILE A 314 10.85 7.75 -24.72
CA ILE A 314 10.21 7.27 -23.48
C ILE A 314 11.07 6.17 -22.84
N ALA A 315 11.53 5.20 -23.62
CA ALA A 315 12.40 4.12 -23.14
C ALA A 315 13.70 4.66 -22.50
N GLU A 316 14.28 5.69 -23.09
CA GLU A 316 15.44 6.35 -22.53
C GLU A 316 15.13 7.09 -21.22
N ARG A 317 13.98 7.77 -21.15
CA ARG A 317 13.49 8.49 -19.96
C ARG A 317 13.29 7.56 -18.76
N VAL A 318 12.85 6.32 -19.00
CA VAL A 318 12.52 5.34 -17.95
C VAL A 318 13.62 4.29 -17.73
N ARG A 319 14.77 4.41 -18.37
CA ARG A 319 15.85 3.42 -18.31
C ARG A 319 16.30 3.16 -16.87
N GLY A 320 16.26 1.89 -16.44
CA GLY A 320 16.66 1.46 -15.10
C GLY A 320 15.68 1.87 -13.97
N LYS A 321 14.47 2.26 -14.34
CA LYS A 321 13.41 2.68 -13.43
C LYS A 321 12.30 1.64 -13.37
N LYS A 322 11.57 1.61 -12.25
CA LYS A 322 10.39 0.75 -12.12
C LYS A 322 9.21 1.37 -12.87
N THR A 323 8.65 0.62 -13.82
CA THR A 323 7.61 1.10 -14.71
C THR A 323 6.38 0.21 -14.70
N LEU A 324 5.22 0.86 -14.80
CA LEU A 324 3.90 0.30 -15.07
C LEU A 324 3.39 0.96 -16.36
N VAL A 325 2.73 0.19 -17.22
CA VAL A 325 2.21 0.68 -18.51
C VAL A 325 0.73 0.42 -18.62
N THR A 326 -0.03 1.39 -19.14
CA THR A 326 -1.42 1.25 -19.55
C THR A 326 -1.61 1.71 -20.99
N LEU A 327 -2.24 0.89 -21.82
CA LEU A 327 -2.48 1.12 -23.24
C LEU A 327 -3.96 1.45 -23.45
N ASP A 328 -4.26 2.66 -23.84
CA ASP A 328 -5.63 3.20 -23.99
C ASP A 328 -5.72 4.23 -25.13
N SER A 329 -5.06 3.96 -26.25
CA SER A 329 -5.02 4.89 -27.39
C SER A 329 -6.06 4.53 -28.46
N ASP A 330 -5.65 3.94 -29.57
CA ASP A 330 -6.50 3.39 -30.62
C ASP A 330 -6.89 1.94 -30.29
N HIS A 331 -8.16 1.61 -30.41
CA HIS A 331 -8.68 0.30 -30.01
C HIS A 331 -8.71 -0.71 -31.15
N SER A 332 -8.03 -0.46 -32.27
CA SER A 332 -7.87 -1.46 -33.33
C SER A 332 -6.83 -2.51 -32.94
N MET A 333 -7.09 -3.78 -33.27
CA MET A 333 -6.17 -4.89 -32.98
C MET A 333 -4.74 -4.60 -33.50
N VAL A 334 -4.63 -3.99 -34.67
CA VAL A 334 -3.32 -3.74 -35.30
C VAL A 334 -2.50 -2.73 -34.52
N HIS A 335 -3.14 -1.66 -34.06
CA HIS A 335 -2.48 -0.60 -33.28
C HIS A 335 -2.09 -1.13 -31.89
N VAL A 336 -3.02 -1.71 -31.15
CA VAL A 336 -2.76 -2.27 -29.82
C VAL A 336 -1.66 -3.35 -29.85
N LEU A 337 -1.66 -4.20 -30.89
CA LEU A 337 -0.60 -5.21 -31.03
C LEU A 337 0.80 -4.59 -31.24
N LYS A 338 0.89 -3.45 -31.95
CA LYS A 338 2.14 -2.69 -32.07
C LYS A 338 2.54 -2.13 -30.71
N GLU A 339 1.63 -1.49 -29.99
CA GLU A 339 1.90 -0.96 -28.65
C GLU A 339 2.35 -2.07 -27.69
N LEU A 340 1.68 -3.21 -27.63
CA LEU A 340 2.08 -4.36 -26.83
C LEU A 340 3.55 -4.77 -27.07
N ARG A 341 3.98 -4.79 -28.34
CA ARG A 341 5.36 -5.14 -28.71
C ARG A 341 6.36 -4.06 -28.37
N MET A 342 5.98 -2.78 -28.43
CA MET A 342 6.87 -1.64 -28.21
C MET A 342 6.98 -1.25 -26.74
N TYR A 343 5.88 -1.29 -25.99
CA TYR A 343 5.83 -0.91 -24.58
C TYR A 343 6.03 -2.09 -23.62
N GLY A 344 5.70 -3.30 -24.02
CA GLY A 344 5.92 -4.50 -23.20
C GLY A 344 7.34 -4.61 -22.65
N PRO A 345 8.41 -4.40 -23.45
CA PRO A 345 9.78 -4.39 -22.94
C PRO A 345 10.07 -3.32 -21.87
N LEU A 346 9.28 -2.25 -21.81
CA LEU A 346 9.45 -1.17 -20.84
C LEU A 346 8.86 -1.49 -19.47
N VAL A 347 7.93 -2.46 -19.38
CA VAL A 347 7.32 -2.86 -18.10
C VAL A 347 8.36 -3.53 -17.21
N SER A 348 8.43 -3.18 -15.95
CA SER A 348 9.33 -3.85 -15.01
C SER A 348 8.85 -5.26 -14.64
N ARG A 349 9.79 -6.16 -14.32
CA ARG A 349 9.44 -7.49 -13.81
C ARG A 349 8.59 -7.38 -12.55
N GLY A 350 7.53 -8.18 -12.46
CA GLY A 350 6.54 -8.14 -11.39
C GLY A 350 5.45 -7.08 -11.60
N SER A 351 5.69 -6.05 -12.43
CA SER A 351 4.75 -4.96 -12.71
C SER A 351 3.77 -5.32 -13.84
N TYR A 352 2.92 -4.38 -14.24
CA TYR A 352 1.80 -4.61 -15.13
C TYR A 352 1.90 -3.86 -16.45
N LEU A 353 1.44 -4.54 -17.51
CA LEU A 353 1.02 -3.99 -18.79
C LEU A 353 -0.50 -4.12 -18.85
N VAL A 354 -1.21 -3.03 -18.64
CA VAL A 354 -2.68 -3.03 -18.69
C VAL A 354 -3.12 -2.65 -20.10
N VAL A 355 -3.92 -3.50 -20.70
CA VAL A 355 -4.53 -3.21 -22.00
C VAL A 355 -6.00 -2.89 -21.76
N GLU A 356 -6.34 -1.64 -21.98
CA GLU A 356 -7.69 -1.15 -21.71
C GLU A 356 -8.67 -1.50 -22.82
N ASP A 357 -9.95 -1.45 -22.46
CA ASP A 357 -11.08 -1.64 -23.37
C ASP A 357 -11.11 -2.99 -24.13
N THR A 358 -10.47 -4.01 -23.56
CA THR A 358 -10.56 -5.38 -24.13
C THR A 358 -11.99 -5.93 -24.15
N HIS A 359 -12.94 -5.32 -23.41
CA HIS A 359 -14.35 -5.68 -23.46
C HIS A 359 -14.98 -5.42 -24.85
N ILE A 360 -14.42 -4.52 -25.65
CA ILE A 360 -14.96 -4.11 -26.95
C ILE A 360 -15.16 -5.32 -27.88
N ASP A 361 -14.15 -6.16 -28.01
CA ASP A 361 -14.20 -7.38 -28.85
C ASP A 361 -14.12 -8.67 -28.01
N GLY A 362 -13.68 -8.61 -26.77
CA GLY A 362 -13.67 -9.76 -25.86
C GLY A 362 -15.04 -10.13 -25.29
N VAL A 363 -15.90 -9.14 -25.16
CA VAL A 363 -17.29 -9.27 -24.70
C VAL A 363 -18.18 -8.46 -25.62
N PRO A 364 -18.31 -8.72 -26.85
CA PRO A 364 -18.70 -7.80 -27.92
C PRO A 364 -19.73 -6.75 -27.46
N THR A 365 -19.25 -5.71 -26.77
CA THR A 365 -20.07 -4.54 -26.42
C THR A 365 -20.24 -3.62 -27.62
N TYR A 366 -19.34 -3.75 -28.60
CA TYR A 366 -19.39 -3.11 -29.90
C TYR A 366 -19.21 -4.13 -31.04
N PRO A 367 -20.24 -4.89 -31.38
CA PRO A 367 -20.12 -5.97 -32.38
C PRO A 367 -19.67 -5.50 -33.76
N ASP A 368 -19.92 -4.24 -34.11
CA ASP A 368 -19.57 -3.66 -35.40
C ASP A 368 -18.13 -3.10 -35.48
N GLN A 369 -17.40 -3.04 -34.37
CA GLN A 369 -16.05 -2.46 -34.35
C GLN A 369 -14.98 -3.40 -34.93
N GLY A 370 -15.27 -4.69 -35.05
CA GLY A 370 -14.30 -5.68 -35.54
C GLY A 370 -13.29 -6.13 -34.49
N LEU A 371 -12.09 -6.50 -34.95
CA LEU A 371 -11.04 -7.00 -34.05
C LEU A 371 -10.38 -5.85 -33.26
N GLY A 372 -10.35 -5.99 -31.94
CA GLY A 372 -9.92 -4.95 -31.01
C GLY A 372 -8.81 -5.39 -30.04
N PRO A 373 -8.75 -4.74 -28.87
CA PRO A 373 -7.69 -4.94 -27.88
C PRO A 373 -7.60 -6.36 -27.33
N PHE A 374 -8.74 -7.06 -27.13
CA PHE A 374 -8.72 -8.45 -26.64
C PHE A 374 -8.04 -9.40 -27.63
N THR A 375 -8.38 -9.26 -28.91
CA THR A 375 -7.72 -10.07 -29.96
C THR A 375 -6.23 -9.74 -30.08
N ALA A 376 -5.84 -8.47 -29.89
CA ALA A 376 -4.45 -8.06 -29.86
C ALA A 376 -3.67 -8.73 -28.70
N VAL A 377 -4.24 -8.75 -27.50
CA VAL A 377 -3.66 -9.44 -26.33
C VAL A 377 -3.47 -10.92 -26.59
N ARG A 378 -4.51 -11.60 -27.08
CA ARG A 378 -4.43 -13.03 -27.39
C ARG A 378 -3.35 -13.34 -28.42
N ARG A 379 -3.25 -12.53 -29.46
CA ARG A 379 -2.25 -12.67 -30.50
C ARG A 379 -0.84 -12.42 -29.97
N PHE A 380 -0.64 -11.37 -29.20
CA PHE A 380 0.63 -11.06 -28.54
C PHE A 380 1.13 -12.22 -27.67
N LEU A 381 0.24 -12.78 -26.82
CA LEU A 381 0.59 -13.92 -25.97
C LEU A 381 0.93 -15.17 -26.78
N ALA A 382 0.20 -15.45 -27.87
CA ALA A 382 0.44 -16.59 -28.75
C ALA A 382 1.76 -16.46 -29.53
N GLU A 383 2.17 -15.25 -29.91
CA GLU A 383 3.43 -14.97 -30.64
C GLU A 383 4.69 -14.99 -29.75
N GLY A 384 4.52 -15.34 -28.48
CA GLY A 384 5.64 -15.47 -27.53
C GLY A 384 5.61 -14.54 -26.34
N GLY A 385 4.69 -13.59 -26.29
CA GLY A 385 4.48 -12.70 -25.13
C GLY A 385 4.19 -13.47 -23.84
N SER A 386 3.58 -14.67 -23.95
CA SER A 386 3.34 -15.56 -22.79
C SER A 386 4.61 -16.05 -22.07
N ARG A 387 5.77 -15.91 -22.66
CA ARG A 387 7.04 -16.20 -21.96
C ARG A 387 7.36 -15.14 -20.91
N GLU A 388 6.99 -13.90 -21.18
CA GLU A 388 7.28 -12.75 -20.32
C GLU A 388 6.08 -12.26 -19.52
N PHE A 389 4.85 -12.52 -19.99
CA PHE A 389 3.62 -12.05 -19.40
C PHE A 389 2.65 -13.18 -19.11
N GLU A 390 1.84 -12.98 -18.07
CA GLU A 390 0.68 -13.81 -17.75
C GLU A 390 -0.54 -12.91 -17.51
N VAL A 391 -1.73 -13.43 -17.79
CA VAL A 391 -2.98 -12.74 -17.46
C VAL A 391 -3.25 -12.91 -15.96
N ASP A 392 -3.35 -11.81 -15.25
CA ASP A 392 -3.73 -11.82 -13.84
C ASP A 392 -5.25 -11.64 -13.68
N GLU A 393 -5.96 -12.75 -13.71
CA GLU A 393 -7.42 -12.77 -13.53
C GLU A 393 -7.87 -12.27 -12.15
N THR A 394 -6.99 -12.19 -11.16
CA THR A 394 -7.35 -11.70 -9.82
C THR A 394 -7.71 -10.21 -9.84
N ARG A 395 -7.23 -9.47 -10.84
CA ARG A 395 -7.56 -8.05 -11.05
C ARG A 395 -9.00 -7.85 -11.59
N GLU A 396 -9.66 -8.91 -12.00
CA GLU A 396 -11.07 -8.91 -12.39
C GLU A 396 -12.03 -9.25 -11.23
N ALA A 397 -11.55 -9.29 -9.99
CA ALA A 397 -12.33 -9.71 -8.82
C ALA A 397 -13.56 -8.83 -8.54
N LEU A 398 -13.59 -7.59 -9.03
CA LEU A 398 -14.73 -6.68 -8.87
C LEU A 398 -15.87 -6.94 -9.86
N LEU A 399 -15.80 -8.02 -10.63
CA LEU A 399 -16.80 -8.55 -11.56
C LEU A 399 -17.03 -7.74 -12.85
N MET A 400 -17.11 -6.41 -12.76
CA MET A 400 -17.28 -5.54 -13.91
C MET A 400 -15.95 -4.82 -14.20
N THR A 401 -15.36 -5.14 -15.34
CA THR A 401 -14.14 -4.51 -15.85
C THR A 401 -14.28 -4.20 -17.33
N PHE A 402 -13.68 -3.11 -17.79
CA PHE A 402 -13.52 -2.82 -19.22
C PHE A 402 -12.33 -3.58 -19.82
N ASN A 403 -11.50 -4.20 -18.96
CA ASN A 403 -10.25 -4.83 -19.35
C ASN A 403 -10.23 -6.36 -19.14
N PRO A 404 -11.27 -7.14 -19.54
CA PRO A 404 -11.28 -8.59 -19.35
C PRO A 404 -10.12 -9.26 -20.10
N GLY A 405 -9.22 -9.93 -19.37
CA GLY A 405 -7.99 -10.52 -19.93
C GLY A 405 -6.90 -9.51 -20.29
N GLY A 406 -7.12 -8.21 -20.02
CA GLY A 406 -6.16 -7.13 -20.32
C GLY A 406 -5.16 -6.82 -19.20
N TRP A 407 -5.27 -7.46 -18.04
CA TRP A 407 -4.37 -7.27 -16.90
C TRP A 407 -3.15 -8.21 -17.04
N LEU A 408 -2.10 -7.75 -17.73
CA LEU A 408 -0.92 -8.57 -18.00
C LEU A 408 0.18 -8.28 -16.96
N ARG A 409 0.54 -9.27 -16.15
CA ARG A 409 1.66 -9.17 -15.21
C ARG A 409 2.94 -9.65 -15.85
N ARG A 410 4.02 -8.89 -15.76
CA ARG A 410 5.35 -9.32 -16.27
C ARG A 410 6.03 -10.26 -15.27
N LYS A 411 6.44 -11.43 -15.75
CA LYS A 411 7.13 -12.49 -14.97
C LYS A 411 8.55 -12.11 -14.54
#